data_2e050a947cacddf5935d88ae5144ddf9
#
_entry.id   2e050a947cacddf5935d88ae5144ddf9
#
_cell.length_a   1.000
_cell.length_b   1.000
_cell.length_c   1.000
_cell.angle_alpha   90.00
_cell.angle_beta   90.00
_cell.angle_gamma   90.00
#
_symmetry.space_group_name_H-M   'P 1'
#
loop_
_entity.id
_entity.type
_entity.pdbx_description
1 polymer ?
#
loop_
_entity_poly.entity_id
_entity_poly.type
_entity_poly.pdbx_seq_one_letter_code
_entity_poly.pdbx_strand_id
1 'polypeptide(L)'
;QAEKILFELYGIKGKASSLPGYIDFNFRIKIENEDGYILKISRPKENKNYLDYQQQLLQSINRNDNTIIAPKVIIDKNNNSISEILDDFGKTRYVRMLSWVSGRVWSSVNPQLEDFRFSLGEQCGKLTKALQNFDHPEAHYEFEWDIAQSLWTKEQLHLFSGQKKEIVTHFQNLFEASLPSYTNLRKSVVHNDPNDNNIIVSSDLLNPKAIAAIDYGDAMYTQIINDLAILCAYGSFGHKDPLNALL
;
A
#
# COMPACT_ATOMS: atom_id res chain seq x y z
N GLN A 1 22.91 -13.49 0.53
CA GLN A 1 22.45 -13.35 1.93
C GLN A 1 20.94 -13.60 2.05
N ALA A 2 20.09 -12.95 1.22
CA ALA A 2 18.64 -13.16 1.25
C ALA A 2 18.21 -14.62 1.01
N GLU A 3 18.85 -15.32 0.07
CA GLU A 3 18.58 -16.74 -0.19
C GLU A 3 18.97 -17.66 1.00
N LYS A 4 20.03 -17.30 1.72
CA LYS A 4 20.42 -18.01 2.96
C LYS A 4 19.37 -17.83 4.04
N ILE A 5 18.93 -16.59 4.30
CA ILE A 5 17.87 -16.25 5.26
C ILE A 5 16.57 -16.98 4.91
N LEU A 6 16.19 -16.97 3.63
CA LEU A 6 15.02 -17.68 3.12
C LEU A 6 15.07 -19.17 3.47
N PHE A 7 16.19 -19.84 3.21
CA PHE A 7 16.33 -21.26 3.50
C PHE A 7 16.37 -21.55 5.01
N GLU A 8 17.10 -20.73 5.78
CA GLU A 8 17.24 -20.91 7.22
C GLU A 8 15.91 -20.73 7.96
N LEU A 9 15.13 -19.70 7.61
CA LEU A 9 13.88 -19.41 8.29
C LEU A 9 12.68 -20.18 7.73
N TYR A 10 12.58 -20.30 6.42
CA TYR A 10 11.37 -20.86 5.78
C TYR A 10 11.57 -22.25 5.14
N GLY A 11 12.81 -22.73 5.01
CA GLY A 11 13.10 -24.02 4.36
C GLY A 11 12.94 -24.00 2.84
N ILE A 12 12.77 -22.82 2.26
CA ILE A 12 12.49 -22.63 0.84
C ILE A 12 13.78 -22.33 0.08
N LYS A 13 13.93 -22.98 -1.08
CA LYS A 13 14.99 -22.67 -2.04
C LYS A 13 14.40 -21.84 -3.17
N GLY A 14 15.00 -20.69 -3.46
CA GLY A 14 14.55 -19.79 -4.52
C GLY A 14 15.62 -18.77 -4.86
N LYS A 15 15.47 -18.10 -5.99
CA LYS A 15 16.37 -16.99 -6.40
C LYS A 15 15.83 -15.67 -5.90
N ALA A 16 16.67 -14.93 -5.16
CA ALA A 16 16.34 -13.61 -4.65
C ALA A 16 16.86 -12.52 -5.59
N SER A 17 16.01 -11.57 -5.94
CA SER A 17 16.37 -10.33 -6.63
C SER A 17 15.86 -9.14 -5.83
N SER A 18 16.69 -8.08 -5.70
CA SER A 18 16.31 -6.88 -4.98
C SER A 18 15.14 -6.17 -5.66
N LEU A 19 14.22 -5.68 -4.86
CA LEU A 19 13.16 -4.77 -5.27
C LEU A 19 13.40 -3.37 -4.69
N PRO A 20 12.89 -2.31 -5.32
CA PRO A 20 12.86 -0.99 -4.70
C PRO A 20 12.18 -1.03 -3.33
N GLY A 21 12.65 -0.23 -2.39
CA GLY A 21 12.05 -0.06 -1.08
C GLY A 21 12.59 1.20 -0.41
N TYR A 22 11.74 1.91 0.34
CA TYR A 22 12.12 3.13 1.03
C TYR A 22 12.70 2.83 2.41
N ILE A 23 12.09 1.90 3.14
CA ILE A 23 12.44 1.58 4.53
C ILE A 23 13.04 0.18 4.64
N ASP A 24 12.35 -0.82 4.12
CA ASP A 24 12.75 -2.23 4.17
C ASP A 24 13.64 -2.63 2.99
N PHE A 25 14.50 -3.62 3.21
CA PHE A 25 15.14 -4.37 2.12
C PHE A 25 14.15 -5.40 1.60
N ASN A 26 13.65 -5.17 0.40
CA ASN A 26 12.67 -6.02 -0.25
C ASN A 26 13.33 -6.92 -1.30
N PHE A 27 12.97 -8.20 -1.29
CA PHE A 27 13.48 -9.17 -2.26
C PHE A 27 12.34 -9.96 -2.88
N ARG A 28 12.28 -9.96 -4.21
CA ARG A 28 11.46 -10.90 -4.97
C ARG A 28 12.11 -12.28 -4.90
N ILE A 29 11.38 -13.25 -4.39
CA ILE A 29 11.79 -14.65 -4.37
C ILE A 29 11.10 -15.38 -5.52
N LYS A 30 11.87 -15.85 -6.49
CA LYS A 30 11.39 -16.67 -7.60
C LYS A 30 11.61 -18.13 -7.30
N ILE A 31 10.56 -18.93 -7.49
CA ILE A 31 10.58 -20.39 -7.40
C ILE A 31 10.12 -20.92 -8.75
N GLU A 32 10.69 -22.03 -9.18
CA GLU A 32 10.34 -22.64 -10.46
C GLU A 32 8.89 -23.15 -10.41
N ASN A 33 8.10 -22.78 -11.42
CA ASN A 33 6.69 -23.13 -11.59
C ASN A 33 5.74 -22.60 -10.48
N GLU A 34 6.16 -21.60 -9.69
CA GLU A 34 5.34 -20.99 -8.66
C GLU A 34 5.38 -19.46 -8.75
N ASP A 35 4.33 -18.81 -8.22
CA ASP A 35 4.31 -17.34 -8.12
C ASP A 35 5.43 -16.80 -7.23
N GLY A 36 5.84 -17.58 -6.21
CA GLY A 36 6.89 -17.24 -5.26
C GLY A 36 6.48 -16.21 -4.21
N TYR A 37 7.45 -15.41 -3.72
CA TYR A 37 7.24 -14.61 -2.51
C TYR A 37 7.94 -13.24 -2.59
N ILE A 38 7.60 -12.38 -1.60
CA ILE A 38 8.40 -11.22 -1.22
C ILE A 38 8.98 -11.48 0.17
N LEU A 39 10.30 -11.42 0.29
CA LEU A 39 11.00 -11.41 1.57
C LEU A 39 11.32 -9.95 1.92
N LYS A 40 10.86 -9.49 3.10
CA LYS A 40 11.09 -8.15 3.63
C LYS A 40 12.00 -8.24 4.84
N ILE A 41 13.08 -7.48 4.85
CA ILE A 41 14.03 -7.38 5.99
C ILE A 41 14.01 -5.95 6.48
N SER A 42 13.63 -5.73 7.73
CA SER A 42 13.48 -4.39 8.30
C SER A 42 14.81 -3.65 8.43
N ARG A 43 14.75 -2.33 8.52
CA ARG A 43 15.86 -1.53 9.04
C ARG A 43 16.15 -1.91 10.51
N PRO A 44 17.35 -1.56 11.06
CA PRO A 44 17.62 -1.76 12.48
C PRO A 44 16.68 -0.91 13.34
N LYS A 45 16.34 -1.42 14.55
CA LYS A 45 15.48 -0.73 15.53
C LYS A 45 14.05 -0.44 15.02
N GLU A 46 13.56 -1.24 14.09
CA GLU A 46 12.16 -1.13 13.66
C GLU A 46 11.21 -1.49 14.80
N ASN A 47 10.01 -0.89 14.80
CA ASN A 47 8.98 -1.20 15.77
C ASN A 47 8.30 -2.55 15.40
N LYS A 48 8.53 -3.59 16.21
CA LYS A 48 7.95 -4.92 15.98
C LYS A 48 6.42 -4.89 16.02
N ASN A 49 5.82 -4.09 16.91
CA ASN A 49 4.36 -4.00 17.02
C ASN A 49 3.75 -3.40 15.75
N TYR A 50 4.41 -2.42 15.15
CA TYR A 50 4.00 -1.87 13.87
C TYR A 50 4.08 -2.90 12.73
N LEU A 51 5.13 -3.72 12.72
CA LEU A 51 5.22 -4.81 11.76
C LEU A 51 4.15 -5.88 12.00
N ASP A 52 3.83 -6.19 13.26
CA ASP A 52 2.76 -7.12 13.62
C ASP A 52 1.38 -6.59 13.20
N TYR A 53 1.13 -5.30 13.40
CA TYR A 53 -0.05 -4.62 12.88
C TYR A 53 -0.24 -4.88 11.36
N GLN A 54 0.81 -4.70 10.56
CA GLN A 54 0.74 -4.95 9.11
C GLN A 54 0.42 -6.42 8.79
N GLN A 55 0.96 -7.38 9.56
CA GLN A 55 0.64 -8.80 9.38
C GLN A 55 -0.82 -9.09 9.75
N GLN A 56 -1.31 -8.56 10.86
CA GLN A 56 -2.70 -8.74 11.29
C GLN A 56 -3.69 -8.11 10.32
N LEU A 57 -3.37 -6.93 9.76
CA LEU A 57 -4.17 -6.29 8.72
C LEU A 57 -4.32 -7.19 7.49
N LEU A 58 -3.22 -7.71 6.94
CA LEU A 58 -3.25 -8.63 5.80
C LEU A 58 -4.04 -9.91 6.11
N GLN A 59 -3.87 -10.47 7.30
CA GLN A 59 -4.64 -11.62 7.76
C GLN A 59 -6.13 -11.32 7.89
N SER A 60 -6.49 -10.10 8.32
CA SER A 60 -7.89 -9.65 8.41
C SER A 60 -8.54 -9.57 7.03
N ILE A 61 -7.88 -8.95 6.04
CA ILE A 61 -8.38 -8.91 4.66
C ILE A 61 -8.63 -10.32 4.14
N ASN A 62 -7.64 -11.20 4.27
CA ASN A 62 -7.72 -12.57 3.76
C ASN A 62 -8.80 -13.44 4.46
N ARG A 63 -9.23 -13.07 5.67
CA ARG A 63 -10.32 -13.76 6.39
C ARG A 63 -11.70 -13.21 6.07
N ASN A 64 -11.81 -11.90 5.88
CA ASN A 64 -13.08 -11.21 5.79
C ASN A 64 -13.73 -11.28 4.40
N ASP A 65 -12.91 -11.38 3.35
CA ASP A 65 -13.44 -11.45 1.99
C ASP A 65 -12.53 -12.29 1.08
N ASN A 66 -13.03 -13.45 0.66
CA ASN A 66 -12.32 -14.34 -0.26
C ASN A 66 -12.27 -13.82 -1.71
N THR A 67 -12.98 -12.74 -2.02
CA THR A 67 -13.00 -12.13 -3.36
C THR A 67 -11.89 -11.08 -3.54
N ILE A 68 -11.26 -10.66 -2.44
CA ILE A 68 -10.13 -9.72 -2.46
C ILE A 68 -8.82 -10.50 -2.52
N ILE A 69 -8.01 -10.19 -3.52
CA ILE A 69 -6.64 -10.69 -3.59
C ILE A 69 -5.73 -9.71 -2.84
N ALA A 70 -5.08 -10.19 -1.79
CA ALA A 70 -4.06 -9.45 -1.05
C ALA A 70 -2.86 -10.38 -0.77
N PRO A 71 -1.67 -9.85 -0.53
CA PRO A 71 -0.53 -10.65 -0.11
C PRO A 71 -0.89 -11.48 1.13
N LYS A 72 -0.53 -12.77 1.12
CA LYS A 72 -0.74 -13.65 2.27
C LYS A 72 0.51 -13.69 3.13
N VAL A 73 0.32 -13.62 4.43
CA VAL A 73 1.40 -13.80 5.40
C VAL A 73 1.90 -15.24 5.37
N ILE A 74 3.20 -15.42 5.19
CA ILE A 74 3.85 -16.72 5.21
C ILE A 74 4.60 -16.88 6.53
N ILE A 75 4.27 -17.92 7.28
CA ILE A 75 4.91 -18.22 8.56
C ILE A 75 6.23 -18.94 8.35
N ASP A 76 7.18 -18.73 9.26
CA ASP A 76 8.48 -19.44 9.27
C ASP A 76 8.33 -20.89 9.78
N LYS A 77 9.43 -21.63 9.81
CA LYS A 77 9.46 -23.03 10.31
C LYS A 77 9.05 -23.18 11.78
N ASN A 78 9.08 -22.08 12.54
CA ASN A 78 8.74 -22.04 13.97
C ASN A 78 7.34 -21.45 14.20
N ASN A 79 6.52 -21.31 13.14
CA ASN A 79 5.19 -20.73 13.16
C ASN A 79 5.14 -19.22 13.49
N ASN A 80 6.22 -18.46 13.27
CA ASN A 80 6.23 -17.03 13.44
C ASN A 80 5.89 -16.31 12.13
N SER A 81 5.07 -15.27 12.20
CA SER A 81 4.81 -14.33 11.09
C SER A 81 5.92 -13.29 10.93
N ILE A 82 6.70 -13.07 12.01
CA ILE A 82 7.85 -12.17 12.08
C ILE A 82 8.99 -12.93 12.76
N SER A 83 10.07 -13.17 12.01
CA SER A 83 11.30 -13.77 12.52
C SER A 83 12.32 -12.72 12.89
N GLU A 84 13.22 -13.02 13.82
CA GLU A 84 14.33 -12.15 14.20
C GLU A 84 15.66 -12.74 13.73
N ILE A 85 16.52 -11.89 13.19
CA ILE A 85 17.91 -12.25 12.85
C ILE A 85 18.86 -11.16 13.36
N LEU A 86 20.10 -11.51 13.53
CA LEU A 86 21.18 -10.52 13.73
C LEU A 86 21.86 -10.27 12.39
N ASP A 87 22.09 -9.01 12.06
CA ASP A 87 22.91 -8.63 10.91
C ASP A 87 24.43 -8.80 11.23
N ASP A 88 25.26 -8.57 10.23
CA ASP A 88 26.73 -8.70 10.36
C ASP A 88 27.36 -7.73 11.40
N PHE A 89 26.58 -6.74 11.87
CA PHE A 89 26.94 -5.79 12.91
C PHE A 89 26.32 -6.09 14.28
N GLY A 90 25.67 -7.26 14.42
CA GLY A 90 24.99 -7.67 15.65
C GLY A 90 23.69 -6.90 15.95
N LYS A 91 23.11 -6.20 14.97
CA LYS A 91 21.83 -5.49 15.13
C LYS A 91 20.67 -6.40 14.77
N THR A 92 19.63 -6.36 15.60
CA THR A 92 18.38 -7.08 15.33
C THR A 92 17.68 -6.52 14.07
N ARG A 93 17.26 -7.42 13.21
CA ARG A 93 16.42 -7.19 12.03
C ARG A 93 15.21 -8.12 12.09
N TYR A 94 14.07 -7.61 11.70
CA TYR A 94 12.86 -8.42 11.55
C TYR A 94 12.71 -8.88 10.11
N VAL A 95 12.38 -10.15 9.94
CA VAL A 95 12.17 -10.78 8.63
C VAL A 95 10.72 -11.21 8.53
N ARG A 96 10.08 -10.83 7.43
CA ARG A 96 8.70 -11.20 7.10
C ARG A 96 8.67 -11.72 5.67
N MET A 97 7.77 -12.66 5.41
CA MET A 97 7.55 -13.16 4.07
C MET A 97 6.07 -13.08 3.70
N LEU A 98 5.80 -12.61 2.51
CA LEU A 98 4.47 -12.50 1.94
C LEU A 98 4.40 -13.26 0.62
N SER A 99 3.22 -13.78 0.26
CA SER A 99 3.01 -14.33 -1.07
C SER A 99 3.18 -13.25 -2.14
N TRP A 100 3.67 -13.63 -3.29
CA TRP A 100 3.61 -12.77 -4.47
C TRP A 100 2.17 -12.66 -4.98
N VAL A 101 1.79 -11.48 -5.43
CA VAL A 101 0.54 -11.25 -6.16
C VAL A 101 0.87 -11.12 -7.63
N SER A 102 0.44 -12.09 -8.43
CA SER A 102 0.71 -12.12 -9.87
C SER A 102 -0.19 -11.14 -10.63
N GLY A 103 0.38 -10.52 -11.65
CA GLY A 103 -0.22 -9.49 -12.44
C GLY A 103 0.81 -8.44 -12.85
N ARG A 104 0.34 -7.28 -13.24
CA ARG A 104 1.17 -6.12 -13.58
C ARG A 104 0.70 -4.90 -12.81
N VAL A 105 1.57 -3.92 -12.58
CA VAL A 105 1.19 -2.69 -11.89
C VAL A 105 0.28 -1.82 -12.75
N TRP A 106 -0.64 -1.10 -12.13
CA TRP A 106 -1.55 -0.18 -12.81
C TRP A 106 -0.82 0.86 -13.67
N SER A 107 0.32 1.40 -13.23
CA SER A 107 1.14 2.35 -13.99
C SER A 107 1.56 1.84 -15.39
N SER A 108 1.49 0.52 -15.64
CA SER A 108 1.76 -0.09 -16.96
C SER A 108 0.53 -0.16 -17.87
N VAL A 109 -0.66 0.26 -17.41
CA VAL A 109 -1.91 0.18 -18.20
C VAL A 109 -2.10 1.45 -19.01
N ASN A 110 -2.09 1.29 -20.33
CA ASN A 110 -2.36 2.38 -21.27
C ASN A 110 -2.95 1.80 -22.58
N PRO A 111 -4.13 2.25 -23.05
CA PRO A 111 -5.00 3.26 -22.42
C PRO A 111 -5.74 2.74 -21.17
N GLN A 112 -6.16 3.66 -20.30
CA GLN A 112 -7.03 3.39 -19.17
C GLN A 112 -8.48 3.59 -19.60
N LEU A 113 -9.12 2.51 -20.05
CA LEU A 113 -10.52 2.52 -20.49
C LEU A 113 -11.49 2.64 -19.29
N GLU A 114 -12.73 3.01 -19.57
CA GLU A 114 -13.78 3.19 -18.56
C GLU A 114 -13.96 1.93 -17.69
N ASP A 115 -14.10 0.76 -18.28
CA ASP A 115 -14.23 -0.51 -17.54
C ASP A 115 -13.07 -0.79 -16.59
N PHE A 116 -11.87 -0.34 -16.96
CA PHE A 116 -10.71 -0.46 -16.09
C PHE A 116 -10.82 0.49 -14.90
N ARG A 117 -11.18 1.77 -15.14
CA ARG A 117 -11.37 2.75 -14.05
C ARG A 117 -12.50 2.32 -13.11
N PHE A 118 -13.61 1.82 -13.65
CA PHE A 118 -14.66 1.23 -12.84
C PHE A 118 -14.13 0.10 -11.92
N SER A 119 -13.27 -0.77 -12.45
CA SER A 119 -12.67 -1.86 -11.65
C SER A 119 -11.75 -1.35 -10.53
N LEU A 120 -11.12 -0.18 -10.70
CA LEU A 120 -10.34 0.48 -9.63
C LEU A 120 -11.25 0.89 -8.46
N GLY A 121 -12.36 1.57 -8.77
CA GLY A 121 -13.36 1.96 -7.76
C GLY A 121 -13.97 0.75 -7.05
N GLU A 122 -14.27 -0.32 -7.80
CA GLU A 122 -14.79 -1.58 -7.23
C GLU A 122 -13.80 -2.20 -6.24
N GLN A 123 -12.51 -2.26 -6.57
CA GLN A 123 -11.47 -2.78 -5.68
C GLN A 123 -11.30 -1.90 -4.43
N CYS A 124 -11.32 -0.58 -4.57
CA CYS A 124 -11.30 0.33 -3.44
C CYS A 124 -12.48 0.08 -2.48
N GLY A 125 -13.69 -0.03 -3.03
CA GLY A 125 -14.89 -0.31 -2.23
C GLY A 125 -14.85 -1.67 -1.52
N LYS A 126 -14.35 -2.72 -2.18
CA LYS A 126 -14.14 -4.04 -1.57
C LYS A 126 -13.15 -3.97 -0.42
N LEU A 127 -12.00 -3.32 -0.61
CA LEU A 127 -10.96 -3.17 0.41
C LEU A 127 -11.49 -2.39 1.62
N THR A 128 -12.17 -1.25 1.38
CA THR A 128 -12.83 -0.46 2.43
C THR A 128 -13.80 -1.33 3.25
N LYS A 129 -14.61 -2.15 2.58
CA LYS A 129 -15.56 -3.07 3.25
C LYS A 129 -14.83 -4.14 4.07
N ALA A 130 -13.75 -4.70 3.56
CA ALA A 130 -12.98 -5.74 4.26
C ALA A 130 -12.32 -5.21 5.54
N LEU A 131 -11.92 -3.93 5.54
CA LEU A 131 -11.24 -3.29 6.66
C LEU A 131 -12.17 -2.56 7.63
N GLN A 132 -13.49 -2.42 7.34
CA GLN A 132 -14.41 -1.60 8.11
C GLN A 132 -14.50 -1.94 9.61
N ASN A 133 -14.23 -3.20 9.99
CA ASN A 133 -14.27 -3.69 11.38
C ASN A 133 -12.88 -4.05 11.92
N PHE A 134 -11.84 -3.74 11.18
CA PHE A 134 -10.47 -3.96 11.62
C PHE A 134 -9.97 -2.70 12.34
N ASP A 135 -9.36 -2.87 13.49
CA ASP A 135 -8.66 -1.83 14.22
C ASP A 135 -7.46 -2.41 14.96
N HIS A 136 -6.46 -1.57 15.21
CA HIS A 136 -5.25 -1.94 15.91
C HIS A 136 -4.61 -0.70 16.56
N PRO A 137 -4.05 -0.77 17.78
CA PRO A 137 -3.42 0.40 18.42
C PRO A 137 -2.37 1.09 17.56
N GLU A 138 -1.56 0.32 16.84
CA GLU A 138 -0.50 0.85 15.95
C GLU A 138 -1.06 1.44 14.63
N ALA A 139 -2.37 1.40 14.39
CA ALA A 139 -2.99 2.10 13.26
C ALA A 139 -3.25 3.58 13.54
N HIS A 140 -3.20 3.99 14.82
CA HIS A 140 -3.47 5.35 15.28
C HIS A 140 -2.18 6.12 15.52
N TYR A 141 -1.58 6.64 14.45
CA TYR A 141 -0.34 7.42 14.52
C TYR A 141 -0.42 8.68 13.65
N GLU A 142 0.43 9.64 13.94
CA GLU A 142 0.60 10.82 13.11
C GLU A 142 1.50 10.50 11.92
N PHE A 143 1.07 10.89 10.71
CA PHE A 143 1.77 10.56 9.49
C PHE A 143 1.67 11.69 8.46
N GLU A 144 2.82 12.17 8.00
CA GLU A 144 2.89 13.32 7.07
C GLU A 144 2.16 13.08 5.75
N TRP A 145 2.01 11.83 5.33
CA TRP A 145 1.31 11.42 4.10
C TRP A 145 -0.18 11.15 4.30
N ASP A 146 -0.71 11.31 5.53
CA ASP A 146 -2.15 11.29 5.73
C ASP A 146 -2.78 12.58 5.18
N ILE A 147 -3.72 12.46 4.25
CA ILE A 147 -4.46 13.61 3.70
C ILE A 147 -5.10 14.43 4.83
N ALA A 148 -5.60 13.77 5.88
CA ALA A 148 -6.20 14.46 7.03
C ALA A 148 -5.25 15.45 7.72
N GLN A 149 -3.95 15.21 7.60
CA GLN A 149 -2.90 16.00 8.25
C GLN A 149 -2.17 16.93 7.28
N SER A 150 -2.59 17.02 6.01
CA SER A 150 -1.84 17.64 4.91
C SER A 150 -1.60 19.15 5.06
N LEU A 151 -2.25 19.85 6.02
CA LEU A 151 -2.08 21.30 6.19
C LEU A 151 -0.68 21.74 6.61
N TRP A 152 0.17 20.85 7.12
CA TRP A 152 1.60 21.17 7.36
C TRP A 152 2.31 21.65 6.09
N THR A 153 1.82 21.22 4.92
CA THR A 153 2.35 21.65 3.61
C THR A 153 2.21 23.17 3.36
N LYS A 154 1.35 23.88 4.12
CA LYS A 154 1.25 25.36 4.04
C LYS A 154 2.56 26.04 4.43
N GLU A 155 3.31 25.47 5.36
CA GLU A 155 4.62 25.99 5.76
C GLU A 155 5.65 25.89 4.62
N GLN A 156 5.41 25.01 3.65
CA GLN A 156 6.28 24.76 2.51
C GLN A 156 5.95 25.64 1.28
N LEU A 157 4.99 26.56 1.37
CA LEU A 157 4.61 27.45 0.25
C LEU A 157 5.75 28.33 -0.27
N HIS A 158 6.79 28.53 0.53
CA HIS A 158 7.99 29.26 0.13
C HIS A 158 8.80 28.55 -0.96
N LEU A 159 8.61 27.22 -1.16
CA LEU A 159 9.24 26.44 -2.20
C LEU A 159 8.62 26.67 -3.60
N PHE A 160 7.47 27.32 -3.66
CA PHE A 160 6.75 27.61 -4.89
C PHE A 160 6.75 29.10 -5.21
N SER A 161 6.66 29.45 -6.49
CA SER A 161 6.54 30.84 -6.96
C SER A 161 5.56 30.94 -8.13
N GLY A 162 5.07 32.15 -8.41
CA GLY A 162 4.15 32.46 -9.52
C GLY A 162 2.90 31.58 -9.50
N GLN A 163 2.43 31.18 -10.68
CA GLN A 163 1.21 30.40 -10.87
C GLN A 163 1.18 29.09 -10.07
N LYS A 164 2.33 28.42 -9.92
CA LYS A 164 2.42 27.19 -9.11
C LYS A 164 2.03 27.43 -7.66
N LYS A 165 2.53 28.54 -7.08
CA LYS A 165 2.18 28.91 -5.70
C LYS A 165 0.69 29.22 -5.56
N GLU A 166 0.11 29.91 -6.53
CA GLU A 166 -1.32 30.24 -6.54
C GLU A 166 -2.18 28.98 -6.56
N ILE A 167 -1.85 28.01 -7.44
CA ILE A 167 -2.56 26.73 -7.54
C ILE A 167 -2.47 25.96 -6.20
N VAL A 168 -1.26 25.78 -5.65
CA VAL A 168 -1.08 25.05 -4.39
C VAL A 168 -1.85 25.75 -3.25
N THR A 169 -1.74 27.08 -3.14
CA THR A 169 -2.46 27.85 -2.12
C THR A 169 -3.97 27.69 -2.26
N HIS A 170 -4.49 27.72 -3.49
CA HIS A 170 -5.92 27.54 -3.76
C HIS A 170 -6.43 26.21 -3.20
N PHE A 171 -5.77 25.08 -3.54
CA PHE A 171 -6.20 23.78 -3.08
C PHE A 171 -6.01 23.57 -1.57
N GLN A 172 -4.95 24.10 -0.98
CA GLN A 172 -4.78 24.08 0.48
C GLN A 172 -5.91 24.84 1.21
N ASN A 173 -6.32 26.00 0.68
CA ASN A 173 -7.42 26.77 1.26
C ASN A 173 -8.77 26.06 1.08
N LEU A 174 -9.01 25.40 -0.07
CA LEU A 174 -10.20 24.56 -0.27
C LEU A 174 -10.26 23.41 0.73
N PHE A 175 -9.14 22.72 0.93
CA PHE A 175 -9.08 21.63 1.91
C PHE A 175 -9.34 22.15 3.33
N GLU A 176 -8.67 23.23 3.74
CA GLU A 176 -8.88 23.85 5.06
C GLU A 176 -10.34 24.26 5.27
N ALA A 177 -10.99 24.85 4.26
CA ALA A 177 -12.41 25.20 4.32
C ALA A 177 -13.33 23.97 4.42
N SER A 178 -12.88 22.81 3.93
CA SER A 178 -13.64 21.55 4.02
C SER A 178 -13.53 20.82 5.37
N LEU A 179 -12.52 21.16 6.20
CA LEU A 179 -12.23 20.46 7.45
C LEU A 179 -13.43 20.26 8.39
N PRO A 180 -14.34 21.26 8.60
CA PRO A 180 -15.48 21.04 9.49
C PRO A 180 -16.41 19.92 9.05
N SER A 181 -16.54 19.68 7.75
CA SER A 181 -17.30 18.55 7.19
C SER A 181 -16.46 17.27 7.12
N TYR A 182 -15.20 17.41 6.71
CA TYR A 182 -14.27 16.30 6.53
C TYR A 182 -13.99 15.52 7.84
N THR A 183 -13.80 16.23 8.96
CA THR A 183 -13.54 15.59 10.26
C THR A 183 -14.70 14.71 10.77
N ASN A 184 -15.92 14.95 10.26
CA ASN A 184 -17.11 14.17 10.61
C ASN A 184 -17.32 12.95 9.69
N LEU A 185 -16.48 12.75 8.67
CA LEU A 185 -16.57 11.60 7.80
C LEU A 185 -16.20 10.31 8.54
N ARG A 186 -16.75 9.20 8.03
CA ARG A 186 -16.46 7.87 8.59
C ARG A 186 -14.96 7.56 8.52
N LYS A 187 -14.46 6.96 9.58
CA LYS A 187 -13.08 6.49 9.70
C LYS A 187 -13.02 4.97 9.79
N SER A 188 -11.93 4.43 9.32
CA SER A 188 -11.52 3.04 9.48
C SER A 188 -10.01 2.94 9.22
N VAL A 189 -9.45 1.77 9.39
CA VAL A 189 -8.15 1.50 8.80
C VAL A 189 -8.31 1.48 7.27
N VAL A 190 -7.46 2.24 6.58
CA VAL A 190 -7.41 2.35 5.12
C VAL A 190 -6.01 1.98 4.62
N HIS A 191 -5.86 1.77 3.32
CA HIS A 191 -4.55 1.51 2.70
C HIS A 191 -3.62 2.72 2.77
N ASN A 192 -4.20 3.90 2.62
CA ASN A 192 -3.57 5.22 2.64
C ASN A 192 -2.56 5.53 1.50
N ASP A 193 -2.27 4.55 0.63
CA ASP A 193 -1.42 4.75 -0.55
C ASP A 193 -1.83 3.86 -1.75
N PRO A 194 -3.10 3.84 -2.21
CA PRO A 194 -3.53 3.05 -3.36
C PRO A 194 -3.15 3.73 -4.69
N ASN A 195 -1.86 4.04 -4.85
CA ASN A 195 -1.31 4.65 -6.05
C ASN A 195 -1.15 3.63 -7.20
N ASP A 196 -0.73 4.09 -8.37
CA ASP A 196 -0.63 3.29 -9.60
C ASP A 196 0.50 2.24 -9.59
N ASN A 197 1.39 2.24 -8.61
CA ASN A 197 2.38 1.20 -8.38
C ASN A 197 1.95 0.18 -7.31
N ASN A 198 0.93 0.50 -6.52
CA ASN A 198 0.42 -0.34 -5.44
C ASN A 198 -0.87 -1.09 -5.79
N ILE A 199 -1.44 -0.84 -6.97
CA ILE A 199 -2.57 -1.62 -7.51
C ILE A 199 -2.07 -2.60 -8.56
N ILE A 200 -2.40 -3.88 -8.36
CA ILE A 200 -2.12 -4.95 -9.31
C ILE A 200 -3.31 -5.14 -10.24
N VAL A 201 -3.00 -5.28 -11.50
CA VAL A 201 -3.94 -5.46 -12.61
C VAL A 201 -3.77 -6.85 -13.21
N SER A 202 -4.84 -7.43 -13.69
CA SER A 202 -4.84 -8.73 -14.37
C SER A 202 -3.82 -8.77 -15.52
N SER A 203 -3.40 -9.96 -15.89
CA SER A 203 -2.52 -10.19 -17.05
C SER A 203 -3.22 -10.04 -18.40
N ASP A 204 -4.56 -9.95 -18.41
CA ASP A 204 -5.33 -9.71 -19.62
C ASP A 204 -5.02 -8.29 -20.15
N LEU A 205 -4.43 -8.23 -21.34
CA LEU A 205 -4.05 -6.98 -21.99
C LEU A 205 -5.22 -6.30 -22.70
N LEU A 206 -6.22 -7.08 -23.11
CA LEU A 206 -7.38 -6.57 -23.87
C LEU A 206 -8.48 -6.05 -22.93
N ASN A 207 -8.63 -6.70 -21.77
CA ASN A 207 -9.61 -6.32 -20.77
C ASN A 207 -8.97 -6.28 -19.35
N PRO A 208 -8.07 -5.30 -19.10
CA PRO A 208 -7.40 -5.19 -17.82
C PRO A 208 -8.41 -4.88 -16.71
N LYS A 209 -8.25 -5.52 -15.55
CA LYS A 209 -9.05 -5.26 -14.35
C LYS A 209 -8.12 -5.10 -13.15
N ALA A 210 -8.41 -4.14 -12.28
CA ALA A 210 -7.78 -4.06 -10.97
C ALA A 210 -8.17 -5.29 -10.15
N ILE A 211 -7.20 -6.01 -9.59
CA ILE A 211 -7.43 -7.29 -8.90
C ILE A 211 -6.92 -7.32 -7.47
N ALA A 212 -5.95 -6.48 -7.12
CA ALA A 212 -5.36 -6.48 -5.80
C ALA A 212 -4.75 -5.14 -5.44
N ALA A 213 -4.60 -4.87 -4.14
CA ALA A 213 -3.71 -3.86 -3.61
C ALA A 213 -2.51 -4.54 -2.92
N ILE A 214 -1.34 -3.91 -2.99
CA ILE A 214 -0.09 -4.35 -2.35
C ILE A 214 0.54 -3.19 -1.60
N ASP A 215 1.52 -3.48 -0.76
CA ASP A 215 2.27 -2.51 0.06
C ASP A 215 1.42 -1.71 1.05
N TYR A 216 0.98 -2.40 2.08
CA TYR A 216 0.21 -1.85 3.19
C TYR A 216 1.11 -1.16 4.26
N GLY A 217 2.29 -0.67 3.85
CA GLY A 217 3.24 0.00 4.74
C GLY A 217 2.71 1.28 5.35
N ASP A 218 1.83 1.99 4.65
CA ASP A 218 1.28 3.27 5.06
C ASP A 218 -0.16 3.18 5.59
N ALA A 219 -0.66 1.95 5.75
CA ALA A 219 -2.03 1.74 6.24
C ALA A 219 -2.21 2.34 7.63
N MET A 220 -3.33 3.04 7.86
CA MET A 220 -3.60 3.73 9.10
C MET A 220 -5.09 3.99 9.32
N TYR A 221 -5.46 4.36 10.56
CA TYR A 221 -6.83 4.73 10.91
C TYR A 221 -7.10 6.21 10.57
N THR A 222 -7.82 6.45 9.48
CA THR A 222 -8.15 7.79 9.01
C THR A 222 -9.49 7.81 8.26
N GLN A 223 -9.84 8.89 7.58
CA GLN A 223 -11.09 9.00 6.82
C GLN A 223 -11.08 8.04 5.63
N ILE A 224 -12.12 7.24 5.50
CA ILE A 224 -12.28 6.23 4.42
C ILE A 224 -12.17 6.87 3.02
N ILE A 225 -12.60 8.11 2.86
CA ILE A 225 -12.56 8.84 1.61
C ILE A 225 -11.14 9.05 1.06
N ASN A 226 -10.11 8.95 1.91
CA ASN A 226 -8.72 9.19 1.52
C ASN A 226 -8.25 8.20 0.46
N ASP A 227 -8.55 6.91 0.62
CA ASP A 227 -8.19 5.90 -0.38
C ASP A 227 -8.83 6.21 -1.74
N LEU A 228 -10.10 6.59 -1.75
CA LEU A 228 -10.79 6.97 -2.97
C LEU A 228 -10.17 8.24 -3.58
N ALA A 229 -9.85 9.24 -2.77
CA ALA A 229 -9.24 10.48 -3.24
C ALA A 229 -7.87 10.25 -3.89
N ILE A 230 -7.02 9.41 -3.28
CA ILE A 230 -5.71 9.05 -3.84
C ILE A 230 -5.90 8.30 -5.16
N LEU A 231 -6.76 7.30 -5.19
CA LEU A 231 -7.04 6.51 -6.39
C LEU A 231 -7.57 7.39 -7.53
N CYS A 232 -8.48 8.32 -7.24
CA CYS A 232 -9.00 9.29 -8.20
C CYS A 232 -7.90 10.22 -8.71
N ALA A 233 -7.01 10.71 -7.85
CA ALA A 233 -5.91 11.56 -8.27
C ALA A 233 -5.02 10.87 -9.31
N TYR A 234 -4.61 9.62 -9.06
CA TYR A 234 -3.82 8.84 -10.01
C TYR A 234 -4.63 8.44 -11.25
N GLY A 235 -5.90 8.07 -11.10
CA GLY A 235 -6.81 7.73 -12.19
C GLY A 235 -7.14 8.86 -13.15
N SER A 236 -6.95 10.12 -12.71
CA SER A 236 -7.18 11.30 -13.55
C SER A 236 -5.98 11.72 -14.38
N PHE A 237 -4.78 11.20 -14.10
CA PHE A 237 -3.56 11.59 -14.81
C PHE A 237 -3.63 11.26 -16.30
N GLY A 238 -3.28 12.26 -17.13
CA GLY A 238 -3.25 12.11 -18.59
C GLY A 238 -4.61 12.19 -19.29
N HIS A 239 -5.72 12.33 -18.56
CA HIS A 239 -7.03 12.54 -19.17
C HIS A 239 -7.26 14.01 -19.56
N LYS A 240 -7.87 14.23 -20.73
CA LYS A 240 -8.24 15.59 -21.20
C LYS A 240 -9.33 16.22 -20.32
N ASP A 241 -10.26 15.41 -19.87
CA ASP A 241 -11.32 15.76 -18.93
C ASP A 241 -11.18 14.86 -17.70
N PRO A 242 -10.37 15.26 -16.70
CA PRO A 242 -10.11 14.43 -15.53
C PRO A 242 -11.37 14.22 -14.68
N LEU A 243 -12.30 15.17 -14.62
CA LEU A 243 -13.53 15.02 -13.85
C LEU A 243 -14.43 13.94 -14.46
N ASN A 244 -14.65 13.98 -15.77
CA ASN A 244 -15.43 12.95 -16.46
C ASN A 244 -14.77 11.56 -16.40
N ALA A 245 -13.45 11.50 -16.25
CA ALA A 245 -12.74 10.24 -16.08
C ALA A 245 -12.98 9.57 -14.73
N LEU A 246 -13.49 10.30 -13.74
CA LEU A 246 -13.74 9.82 -12.38
C LEU A 246 -15.21 9.46 -12.13
N LEU A 247 -16.12 9.87 -13.01
CA LEU A 247 -17.56 9.55 -12.97
C LEU A 247 -17.86 8.26 -13.71
#